data_bfc5ff1657b6f8dbc8c6f81b9b82a5ed
#
_entry.id   bfc5ff1657b6f8dbc8c6f81b9b82a5ed
#
_cell.length_a   1.000
_cell.length_b   1.000
_cell.length_c   1.000
_cell.angle_alpha   90.00
_cell.angle_beta   90.00
_cell.angle_gamma   90.00
#
_symmetry.space_group_name_H-M   'P 1'
#
loop_
_entity.id
_entity.type
_entity.pdbx_description
1 polymer ?
#
loop_
_entity_poly.entity_id
_entity_poly.type
_entity_poly.pdbx_seq_one_letter_code
_entity_poly.pdbx_strand_id
1 'polypeptide(L)'
;MHNEPLRKPEEPRQTPWNKGKLIGSKPALRTKDVWSIRTKLQVEKRTRDLAMFNLAIDSKLRGCDVVSLKVEDVAPHGMTVDRATVQQRKTGHPVRFELSEQTREAVDDYIRSGPRRIGEFLFPSRRHTVPPMSLFFASMNAVNA
;
A
#
# COMPACT_ATOMS: atom_id res chain seq x y z
N MET A 1 22.03 -9.26 -62.01
CA MET A 1 21.84 -8.09 -61.14
C MET A 1 21.19 -8.55 -59.83
N HIS A 2 21.99 -8.69 -58.79
CA HIS A 2 21.49 -9.04 -57.47
C HIS A 2 21.16 -7.75 -56.76
N ASN A 3 19.86 -7.50 -56.52
CA ASN A 3 19.38 -6.44 -55.69
C ASN A 3 19.45 -6.93 -54.22
N GLU A 4 20.58 -6.69 -53.56
CA GLU A 4 20.63 -6.86 -52.10
C GLU A 4 19.82 -5.74 -51.48
N PRO A 5 18.82 -6.06 -50.63
CA PRO A 5 18.10 -5.03 -49.87
C PRO A 5 19.09 -4.39 -48.91
N LEU A 6 19.22 -3.06 -49.01
CA LEU A 6 19.98 -2.25 -48.08
C LEU A 6 19.59 -2.61 -46.65
N ARG A 7 20.47 -3.27 -45.91
CA ARG A 7 20.29 -3.52 -44.47
C ARG A 7 20.24 -2.15 -43.79
N LYS A 8 19.10 -1.86 -43.19
CA LYS A 8 19.00 -0.68 -42.31
C LYS A 8 20.12 -0.78 -41.26
N PRO A 9 20.82 0.33 -40.97
CA PRO A 9 21.81 0.32 -39.91
C PRO A 9 21.12 -0.10 -38.61
N GLU A 10 21.64 -1.17 -38.00
CA GLU A 10 21.16 -1.59 -36.67
C GLU A 10 21.42 -0.45 -35.69
N GLU A 11 20.35 0.10 -35.12
CA GLU A 11 20.48 1.06 -34.03
C GLU A 11 21.31 0.43 -32.91
N PRO A 12 22.24 1.18 -32.31
CA PRO A 12 23.07 0.64 -31.22
C PRO A 12 22.16 0.20 -30.09
N ARG A 13 22.12 -1.11 -29.82
CA ARG A 13 21.36 -1.68 -28.71
C ARG A 13 21.82 -1.00 -27.44
N GLN A 14 20.92 -0.26 -26.80
CA GLN A 14 21.21 0.42 -25.54
C GLN A 14 21.73 -0.62 -24.54
N THR A 15 22.94 -0.39 -24.04
CA THR A 15 23.52 -1.23 -23.00
C THR A 15 22.64 -1.16 -21.75
N PRO A 16 22.12 -2.28 -21.23
CA PRO A 16 21.33 -2.26 -20.01
C PRO A 16 22.13 -1.61 -18.88
N TRP A 17 21.48 -0.76 -18.10
CA TRP A 17 22.09 -0.04 -16.95
C TRP A 17 22.77 -0.97 -15.94
N ASN A 18 22.38 -2.24 -15.92
CA ASN A 18 22.87 -3.28 -15.01
C ASN A 18 23.88 -4.24 -15.65
N LYS A 19 24.38 -3.95 -16.86
CA LYS A 19 25.37 -4.80 -17.53
C LYS A 19 26.61 -4.97 -16.67
N GLY A 20 26.97 -6.21 -16.36
CA GLY A 20 28.12 -6.56 -15.53
C GLY A 20 27.91 -6.43 -14.02
N LYS A 21 26.69 -6.09 -13.56
CA LYS A 21 26.34 -6.09 -12.13
C LYS A 21 25.59 -7.36 -11.77
N LEU A 22 26.07 -8.06 -10.75
CA LEU A 22 25.33 -9.15 -10.13
C LEU A 22 24.14 -8.57 -9.37
N ILE A 23 22.96 -8.62 -9.99
CA ILE A 23 21.72 -8.24 -9.33
C ILE A 23 21.08 -9.51 -8.78
N GLY A 24 21.36 -9.80 -7.51
CA GLY A 24 20.65 -10.84 -6.76
C GLY A 24 19.32 -10.33 -6.21
N SER A 25 18.49 -11.24 -5.71
CA SER A 25 17.32 -10.87 -4.92
C SER A 25 17.74 -10.05 -3.70
N LYS A 26 17.01 -8.96 -3.40
CA LYS A 26 17.28 -8.15 -2.21
C LYS A 26 17.14 -9.02 -0.95
N PRO A 27 18.06 -8.90 0.04
CA PRO A 27 17.95 -9.64 1.28
C PRO A 27 16.64 -9.26 2.01
N ALA A 28 16.03 -10.23 2.68
CA ALA A 28 14.87 -9.99 3.51
C ALA A 28 15.21 -9.01 4.66
N LEU A 29 14.22 -8.22 5.08
CA LEU A 29 14.36 -7.35 6.25
C LEU A 29 14.69 -8.18 7.48
N ARG A 30 15.72 -7.77 8.22
CA ARG A 30 16.08 -8.39 9.49
C ARG A 30 15.10 -7.93 10.58
N THR A 31 14.90 -8.76 11.59
CA THR A 31 14.02 -8.41 12.72
C THR A 31 14.39 -7.07 13.35
N LYS A 32 15.68 -6.78 13.51
CA LYS A 32 16.16 -5.50 14.03
C LYS A 32 15.78 -4.31 13.16
N ASP A 33 15.79 -4.48 11.83
CA ASP A 33 15.43 -3.42 10.90
C ASP A 33 13.91 -3.13 10.98
N VAL A 34 13.11 -4.18 11.11
CA VAL A 34 11.65 -4.05 11.36
C VAL A 34 11.37 -3.25 12.63
N TRP A 35 12.04 -3.57 13.73
CA TRP A 35 11.91 -2.83 14.99
C TRP A 35 12.34 -1.37 14.86
N SER A 36 13.46 -1.12 14.20
CA SER A 36 13.96 0.25 13.96
C SER A 36 12.98 1.10 13.17
N ILE A 37 12.39 0.53 12.10
CA ILE A 37 11.40 1.22 11.28
C ILE A 37 10.14 1.51 12.10
N ARG A 38 9.63 0.53 12.84
CA ARG A 38 8.46 0.70 13.72
C ARG A 38 8.67 1.81 14.72
N THR A 39 9.77 1.78 15.45
CA THR A 39 10.12 2.80 16.45
C THR A 39 10.20 4.19 15.82
N LYS A 40 10.85 4.31 14.67
CA LYS A 40 10.93 5.59 13.94
C LYS A 40 9.55 6.11 13.57
N LEU A 41 8.69 5.28 13.01
CA LEU A 41 7.33 5.67 12.60
C LEU A 41 6.47 6.07 13.82
N GLN A 42 6.64 5.41 14.96
CA GLN A 42 5.96 5.76 16.20
C GLN A 42 6.43 7.11 16.75
N VAL A 43 7.74 7.35 16.81
CA VAL A 43 8.31 8.62 17.28
C VAL A 43 7.89 9.79 16.40
N GLU A 44 7.87 9.59 15.08
CA GLU A 44 7.42 10.59 14.10
C GLU A 44 5.88 10.74 14.06
N LYS A 45 5.13 9.95 14.83
CA LYS A 45 3.65 9.93 14.84
C LYS A 45 3.02 9.71 13.45
N ARG A 46 3.68 8.93 12.61
CA ARG A 46 3.20 8.58 11.27
C ARG A 46 2.26 7.38 11.33
N THR A 47 1.09 7.58 11.90
CA THR A 47 0.08 6.52 12.16
C THR A 47 -0.31 5.74 10.92
N ARG A 48 -0.51 6.40 9.79
CA ARG A 48 -0.83 5.74 8.51
C ARG A 48 0.28 4.80 8.05
N ASP A 49 1.50 5.29 8.05
CA ASP A 49 2.65 4.53 7.55
C ASP A 49 3.00 3.38 8.51
N LEU A 50 2.82 3.58 9.82
CA LEU A 50 2.98 2.53 10.83
C LEU A 50 1.96 1.41 10.64
N ALA A 51 0.69 1.76 10.47
CA ALA A 51 -0.38 0.79 10.22
C ALA A 51 -0.12 -0.01 8.93
N MET A 52 0.24 0.68 7.85
CA MET A 52 0.55 0.05 6.57
C MET A 52 1.76 -0.87 6.66
N PHE A 53 2.82 -0.44 7.31
CA PHE A 53 4.05 -1.21 7.47
C PHE A 53 3.80 -2.48 8.30
N ASN A 54 3.17 -2.35 9.46
CA ASN A 54 2.85 -3.49 10.32
C ASN A 54 1.95 -4.49 9.60
N LEU A 55 0.93 -4.00 8.90
CA LEU A 55 0.01 -4.84 8.14
C LEU A 55 0.74 -5.59 7.01
N ALA A 56 1.64 -4.92 6.30
CA ALA A 56 2.43 -5.56 5.24
C ALA A 56 3.34 -6.66 5.78
N ILE A 57 3.95 -6.46 6.95
CA ILE A 57 4.81 -7.45 7.60
C ILE A 57 4.01 -8.69 8.03
N ASP A 58 2.86 -8.50 8.68
CA ASP A 58 2.05 -9.62 9.19
C ASP A 58 1.36 -10.39 8.05
N SER A 59 0.78 -9.67 7.10
CA SER A 59 0.02 -10.29 6.01
C SER A 59 0.90 -10.94 4.94
N LYS A 60 2.14 -10.48 4.77
CA LYS A 60 3.04 -10.85 3.67
C LYS A 60 2.42 -10.67 2.27
N LEU A 61 1.41 -9.82 2.18
CA LEU A 61 0.78 -9.47 0.92
C LEU A 61 1.73 -8.64 0.04
N ARG A 62 1.49 -8.67 -1.26
CA ARG A 62 2.17 -7.77 -2.19
C ARG A 62 1.76 -6.32 -1.94
N GLY A 63 2.63 -5.38 -2.22
CA GLY A 63 2.33 -3.95 -2.04
C GLY A 63 1.03 -3.51 -2.72
N CYS A 64 0.73 -4.03 -3.92
CA CYS A 64 -0.51 -3.73 -4.63
C CYS A 64 -1.76 -4.27 -3.90
N ASP A 65 -1.65 -5.41 -3.21
CA ASP A 65 -2.75 -5.98 -2.43
C ASP A 65 -2.94 -5.19 -1.13
N VAL A 66 -1.84 -4.79 -0.46
CA VAL A 66 -1.90 -3.97 0.76
C VAL A 66 -2.60 -2.63 0.51
N VAL A 67 -2.24 -1.92 -0.56
CA VAL A 67 -2.86 -0.62 -0.89
C VAL A 67 -4.30 -0.74 -1.39
N SER A 68 -4.70 -1.93 -1.80
CA SER A 68 -6.07 -2.23 -2.25
C SER A 68 -7.00 -2.68 -1.14
N LEU A 69 -6.49 -2.87 0.07
CA LEU A 69 -7.30 -3.28 1.22
C LEU A 69 -8.37 -2.23 1.52
N LYS A 70 -9.56 -2.73 1.77
CA LYS A 70 -10.67 -1.92 2.27
C LYS A 70 -10.75 -2.02 3.79
N VAL A 71 -11.40 -1.05 4.40
CA VAL A 71 -11.63 -1.04 5.85
C VAL A 71 -12.32 -2.32 6.30
N GLU A 72 -13.32 -2.79 5.56
CA GLU A 72 -14.09 -4.00 5.85
C GLU A 72 -13.28 -5.29 5.82
N ASP A 73 -12.16 -5.31 5.08
CA ASP A 73 -11.31 -6.50 4.97
C ASP A 73 -10.60 -6.81 6.30
N VAL A 74 -10.27 -5.79 7.06
CA VAL A 74 -9.52 -5.92 8.32
C VAL A 74 -10.32 -5.49 9.56
N ALA A 75 -11.31 -4.64 9.39
CA ALA A 75 -12.14 -4.09 10.47
C ALA A 75 -13.63 -4.05 10.09
N PRO A 76 -14.28 -5.21 9.87
CA PRO A 76 -15.67 -5.28 9.40
C PRO A 76 -16.68 -4.66 10.38
N HIS A 77 -16.34 -4.58 11.64
CA HIS A 77 -17.18 -4.02 12.71
C HIS A 77 -16.59 -2.75 13.34
N GLY A 78 -15.70 -2.06 12.62
CA GLY A 78 -15.04 -0.85 13.11
C GLY A 78 -13.81 -1.10 14.01
N MET A 79 -13.55 -2.34 14.36
CA MET A 79 -12.37 -2.78 15.09
C MET A 79 -11.63 -3.85 14.30
N THR A 80 -10.30 -3.81 14.36
CA THR A 80 -9.45 -4.76 13.62
C THR A 80 -9.60 -6.17 14.18
N VAL A 81 -9.84 -7.13 13.29
CA VAL A 81 -9.93 -8.55 13.64
C VAL A 81 -8.54 -9.17 13.76
N ASP A 82 -8.44 -10.29 14.48
CA ASP A 82 -7.20 -11.06 14.64
C ASP A 82 -6.82 -11.83 13.37
N ARG A 83 -7.81 -12.24 12.58
CA ARG A 83 -7.64 -12.96 11.31
C ARG A 83 -8.42 -12.32 10.20
N ALA A 84 -7.78 -12.09 9.08
CA ALA A 84 -8.39 -11.55 7.88
C ALA A 84 -8.17 -12.48 6.68
N THR A 85 -9.10 -12.42 5.74
CA THR A 85 -8.99 -13.14 4.46
C THR A 85 -9.24 -12.16 3.33
N VAL A 86 -8.29 -12.06 2.42
CA VAL A 86 -8.33 -11.13 1.29
C VAL A 86 -8.03 -11.86 -0.01
N GLN A 87 -8.72 -11.52 -1.08
CA GLN A 87 -8.43 -12.03 -2.41
C GLN A 87 -7.29 -11.24 -3.06
N GLN A 88 -6.26 -11.96 -3.51
CA GLN A 88 -5.18 -11.34 -4.28
C GLN A 88 -5.68 -10.84 -5.63
N ARG A 89 -5.35 -9.62 -5.98
CA ARG A 89 -5.78 -9.02 -7.26
C ARG A 89 -5.22 -9.74 -8.49
N LYS A 90 -3.97 -10.19 -8.41
CA LYS A 90 -3.28 -10.82 -9.55
C LYS A 90 -3.78 -12.25 -9.81
N THR A 91 -4.05 -13.03 -8.79
CA THR A 91 -4.34 -14.46 -8.88
C THR A 91 -5.80 -14.82 -8.57
N GLY A 92 -6.53 -13.92 -7.88
CA GLY A 92 -7.87 -14.18 -7.38
C GLY A 92 -7.92 -15.18 -6.23
N HIS A 93 -6.76 -15.70 -5.77
CA HIS A 93 -6.71 -16.64 -4.66
C HIS A 93 -6.93 -15.94 -3.31
N PRO A 94 -7.73 -16.54 -2.41
CA PRO A 94 -7.87 -16.03 -1.06
C PRO A 94 -6.59 -16.29 -0.25
N VAL A 95 -6.11 -15.25 0.44
CA VAL A 95 -5.00 -15.33 1.38
C VAL A 95 -5.53 -15.03 2.77
N ARG A 96 -5.33 -15.96 3.69
CA ARG A 96 -5.64 -15.80 5.10
C ARG A 96 -4.38 -15.43 5.85
N PHE A 97 -4.46 -14.43 6.71
CA PHE A 97 -3.34 -14.00 7.55
C PHE A 97 -3.83 -13.60 8.94
N GLU A 98 -2.93 -13.67 9.89
CA GLU A 98 -3.16 -13.26 11.28
C GLU A 98 -2.53 -11.91 11.52
N LEU A 99 -3.19 -11.08 12.30
CA LEU A 99 -2.72 -9.76 12.69
C LEU A 99 -2.26 -9.78 14.14
N SER A 100 -1.00 -9.43 14.37
CA SER A 100 -0.46 -9.28 15.71
C SER A 100 -1.16 -8.16 16.47
N GLU A 101 -1.14 -8.21 17.79
CA GLU A 101 -1.74 -7.18 18.64
C GLU A 101 -1.22 -5.79 18.29
N GLN A 102 0.09 -5.64 18.10
CA GLN A 102 0.70 -4.37 17.69
C GLN A 102 0.17 -3.85 16.37
N THR A 103 -0.09 -4.74 15.42
CA THR A 103 -0.65 -4.37 14.12
C THR A 103 -2.11 -3.93 14.27
N ARG A 104 -2.90 -4.66 15.06
CA ARG A 104 -4.29 -4.31 15.34
C ARG A 104 -4.40 -2.94 15.99
N GLU A 105 -3.60 -2.68 17.03
CA GLU A 105 -3.56 -1.36 17.69
C GLU A 105 -3.19 -0.23 16.71
N ALA A 106 -2.16 -0.45 15.88
CA ALA A 106 -1.73 0.55 14.89
C ALA A 106 -2.81 0.84 13.84
N VAL A 107 -3.52 -0.20 13.38
CA VAL A 107 -4.62 -0.05 12.42
C VAL A 107 -5.83 0.61 13.07
N ASP A 108 -6.19 0.23 14.30
CA ASP A 108 -7.29 0.84 15.04
C ASP A 108 -7.03 2.32 15.33
N ASP A 109 -5.81 2.68 15.72
CA ASP A 109 -5.41 4.07 15.93
C ASP A 109 -5.49 4.87 14.61
N TYR A 110 -5.07 4.26 13.51
CA TYR A 110 -5.16 4.88 12.20
C TYR A 110 -6.63 5.08 11.75
N ILE A 111 -7.50 4.10 11.97
CA ILE A 111 -8.92 4.20 11.65
C ILE A 111 -9.58 5.30 12.48
N ARG A 112 -9.27 5.38 13.79
CA ARG A 112 -9.78 6.42 14.70
C ARG A 112 -9.26 7.83 14.38
N SER A 113 -8.08 7.94 13.80
CA SER A 113 -7.46 9.24 13.49
C SER A 113 -8.10 9.98 12.31
N GLY A 114 -9.00 9.35 11.55
CA GLY A 114 -9.66 9.95 10.40
C GLY A 114 -10.99 9.30 10.04
N PRO A 115 -11.79 9.94 9.19
CA PRO A 115 -13.07 9.39 8.74
C PRO A 115 -12.85 8.22 7.79
N ARG A 116 -12.71 7.02 8.35
CA ARG A 116 -12.61 5.77 7.59
C ARG A 116 -13.93 5.02 7.70
N ARG A 117 -14.58 4.79 6.57
CA ARG A 117 -15.88 4.12 6.51
C ARG A 117 -15.75 2.76 5.85
N ILE A 118 -16.66 1.87 6.22
CA ILE A 118 -16.85 0.59 5.52
C ILE A 118 -17.11 0.88 4.05
N GLY A 119 -16.45 0.13 3.16
CA GLY A 119 -16.51 0.32 1.71
C GLY A 119 -15.40 1.21 1.13
N GLU A 120 -14.72 1.98 1.97
CA GLU A 120 -13.57 2.81 1.55
C GLU A 120 -12.25 2.03 1.61
N PHE A 121 -11.27 2.48 0.82
CA PHE A 121 -9.91 1.96 0.93
C PHE A 121 -9.32 2.30 2.29
N LEU A 122 -8.65 1.33 2.91
CA LEU A 122 -7.96 1.53 4.18
C LEU A 122 -6.84 2.59 4.03
N PHE A 123 -6.09 2.52 2.93
CA PHE A 123 -4.99 3.44 2.63
C PHE A 123 -5.25 4.21 1.33
N PRO A 124 -6.10 5.25 1.36
CA PRO A 124 -6.36 6.04 0.16
C PRO A 124 -5.10 6.76 -0.32
N SER A 125 -5.03 7.02 -1.63
CA SER A 125 -3.90 7.74 -2.23
C SER A 125 -3.79 9.14 -1.66
N ARG A 126 -2.57 9.57 -1.33
CA ARG A 126 -2.30 10.95 -0.87
C ARG A 126 -2.56 12.00 -1.95
N ARG A 127 -2.51 11.61 -3.23
CA ARG A 127 -2.74 12.52 -4.37
C ARG A 127 -4.23 12.82 -4.62
N HIS A 128 -5.13 12.05 -4.04
CA HIS A 128 -6.58 12.22 -4.15
C HIS A 128 -7.20 12.87 -2.90
N THR A 129 -6.48 13.71 -2.21
CA THR A 129 -7.07 14.61 -1.22
C THR A 129 -7.59 15.88 -1.92
N VAL A 130 -8.39 15.70 -2.95
CA VAL A 130 -9.36 16.71 -3.31
C VAL A 130 -10.52 16.50 -2.34
N PRO A 131 -10.82 17.42 -1.42
CA PRO A 131 -12.05 17.31 -0.63
C PRO A 131 -13.19 17.17 -1.65
N PRO A 132 -14.09 16.20 -1.48
CA PRO A 132 -15.21 16.09 -2.39
C PRO A 132 -15.90 17.43 -2.41
N MET A 133 -16.14 17.97 -3.61
CA MET A 133 -16.83 19.26 -3.81
C MET A 133 -18.12 19.35 -2.97
N SER A 134 -18.73 18.22 -2.63
CA SER A 134 -19.87 18.10 -1.73
C SER A 134 -19.64 18.67 -0.33
N LEU A 135 -18.43 18.58 0.25
CA LEU A 135 -18.12 19.19 1.55
C LEU A 135 -17.99 20.71 1.44
N PHE A 136 -17.54 21.23 0.31
CA PHE A 136 -17.47 22.66 0.05
C PHE A 136 -18.89 23.26 -0.08
N PHE A 137 -19.81 22.59 -0.76
CA PHE A 137 -21.21 23.00 -0.89
C PHE A 137 -21.99 22.86 0.42
N ALA A 138 -21.75 21.83 1.22
CA ALA A 138 -22.37 21.67 2.53
C ALA A 138 -21.95 22.78 3.52
N SER A 139 -20.68 23.21 3.46
CA SER A 139 -20.17 24.35 4.24
C SER A 139 -20.77 25.67 3.79
N MET A 140 -20.98 25.88 2.51
CA MET A 140 -21.64 27.11 2.00
C MET A 140 -23.13 27.18 2.33
N ASN A 141 -23.85 26.05 2.35
CA ASN A 141 -25.26 26.02 2.71
C ASN A 141 -25.48 26.18 4.22
N ALA A 142 -24.51 25.82 5.07
CA ALA A 142 -24.57 26.03 6.51
C ALA A 142 -24.41 27.51 6.93
N VAL A 143 -23.80 28.33 6.06
CA VAL A 143 -23.59 29.77 6.31
C VAL A 143 -24.79 30.64 5.87
N ASN A 144 -25.68 30.10 5.03
CA ASN A 144 -26.86 30.80 4.50
C ASN A 144 -28.19 30.34 5.11
N ALA A 145 -28.12 29.58 6.17
CA ALA A 145 -29.31 29.20 6.92
C ALA A 145 -29.53 30.12 8.13
#